data_85c9b72f533cba9d74acba5b63ec2198
#
_entry.id   85c9b72f533cba9d74acba5b63ec2198
#
_cell.length_a   1.000
_cell.length_b   1.000
_cell.length_c   1.000
_cell.angle_alpha   90.00
_cell.angle_beta   90.00
_cell.angle_gamma   90.00
#
_symmetry.space_group_name_H-M   'P 1'
#
loop_
_entity.id
_entity.type
_entity.pdbx_description
1 polymer ?
#
loop_
_entity_poly.entity_id
_entity_poly.type
_entity_poly.pdbx_seq_one_letter_code
_entity_poly.pdbx_strand_id
1 'polypeptide(L)'
;MIWIVPIEPIDQRYTKQWYDNIPKDLDRMKIPNRTIGDPVYSDTTSGAFLNFAFTNKYKAKQIQQIADLFSMNNVKAGDKFLVTDAWSFTITAIRYMSDLLQIPVEIHGIWHAGHYDPSDILGMHMGDWAVNQEIAWYNACDYNYFATEFHKNMFIKNLGVNPDKAIRSGQPHSQILLPLVNKINLDKQDIVMWPHRYNEDKQPEIIEDIAKHLDVRITQKMNLTKDAYYDMLGTAKVMFSCSLHENLGISMMEGCMAGAIPIVPDRCSYSEMYLKDFKYPSEWTNSYVNYIIHQGELLDFIQDKIVNYEKYQYALEVQRGILVEKYMNAGIMYSKLAR
;
A
#
# COMPACT_ATOMS: atom_id res chain seq x y z
N MET A 1 17.74 19.75 3.40
CA MET A 1 16.52 19.86 2.58
C MET A 1 16.04 18.45 2.21
N ILE A 2 14.71 18.22 2.20
CA ILE A 2 14.14 16.98 1.66
C ILE A 2 13.45 17.28 0.32
N TRP A 3 13.87 16.62 -0.72
CA TRP A 3 13.26 16.64 -2.04
C TRP A 3 12.31 15.44 -2.15
N ILE A 4 11.00 15.67 -2.17
CA ILE A 4 10.01 14.62 -2.29
C ILE A 4 9.79 14.34 -3.78
N VAL A 5 10.03 13.11 -4.22
CA VAL A 5 9.77 12.62 -5.58
C VAL A 5 8.56 11.67 -5.51
N PRO A 6 7.34 12.22 -5.65
CA PRO A 6 6.14 11.44 -5.39
C PRO A 6 5.83 10.43 -6.50
N ILE A 7 5.19 9.33 -6.11
CA ILE A 7 4.40 8.53 -7.03
C ILE A 7 3.30 9.41 -7.64
N GLU A 8 2.86 9.08 -8.85
CA GLU A 8 1.79 9.81 -9.53
C GLU A 8 0.54 9.95 -8.65
N PRO A 9 0.12 11.19 -8.35
CA PRO A 9 -1.06 11.42 -7.53
C PRO A 9 -2.33 11.13 -8.33
N ILE A 10 -3.06 10.09 -7.96
CA ILE A 10 -4.32 9.69 -8.58
C ILE A 10 -5.46 9.99 -7.60
N ASP A 11 -6.45 10.75 -8.03
CA ASP A 11 -7.62 11.07 -7.22
C ASP A 11 -8.28 9.80 -6.66
N GLN A 12 -8.80 9.92 -5.44
CA GLN A 12 -9.43 8.83 -4.67
C GLN A 12 -8.49 7.69 -4.25
N ARG A 13 -7.19 7.75 -4.56
CA ARG A 13 -6.17 6.77 -4.15
C ARG A 13 -5.26 7.31 -3.06
N TYR A 14 -4.59 6.39 -2.35
CA TYR A 14 -3.61 6.76 -1.33
C TYR A 14 -2.44 7.58 -1.90
N THR A 15 -2.12 7.45 -3.19
CA THR A 15 -1.05 8.21 -3.84
C THR A 15 -1.32 9.72 -3.82
N LYS A 16 -2.58 10.14 -4.02
CA LYS A 16 -2.99 11.55 -3.84
C LYS A 16 -2.90 11.97 -2.38
N GLN A 17 -3.34 11.11 -1.47
CA GLN A 17 -3.23 11.38 -0.03
C GLN A 17 -1.77 11.55 0.42
N TRP A 18 -0.85 10.73 -0.11
CA TRP A 18 0.58 10.90 0.17
C TRP A 18 1.16 12.18 -0.41
N TYR A 19 0.79 12.51 -1.64
CA TYR A 19 1.20 13.76 -2.29
C TYR A 19 0.82 14.98 -1.44
N ASP A 20 -0.38 14.98 -0.85
CA ASP A 20 -0.89 16.10 -0.05
C ASP A 20 -0.35 16.11 1.40
N ASN A 21 -0.05 14.94 1.97
CA ASN A 21 0.16 14.82 3.42
C ASN A 21 1.62 14.60 3.82
N ILE A 22 2.46 13.94 3.02
CA ILE A 22 3.89 13.79 3.34
C ILE A 22 4.57 15.15 3.54
N PRO A 23 4.36 16.17 2.66
CA PRO A 23 4.91 17.51 2.91
C PRO A 23 4.44 18.11 4.23
N LYS A 24 3.16 17.99 4.56
CA LYS A 24 2.59 18.52 5.82
C LYS A 24 3.15 17.80 7.05
N ASP A 25 3.42 16.49 6.97
CA ASP A 25 4.04 15.75 8.06
C ASP A 25 5.47 16.24 8.31
N LEU A 26 6.24 16.45 7.24
CA LEU A 26 7.59 17.04 7.35
C LEU A 26 7.55 18.47 7.88
N ASP A 27 6.58 19.29 7.47
CA ASP A 27 6.39 20.66 8.00
C ASP A 27 6.09 20.66 9.50
N ARG A 28 5.22 19.75 9.99
CA ARG A 28 4.95 19.58 11.42
C ARG A 28 6.21 19.21 12.20
N MET A 29 7.10 18.46 11.58
CA MET A 29 8.42 18.08 12.13
C MET A 29 9.45 19.21 11.97
N LYS A 30 9.09 20.36 11.37
CA LYS A 30 9.98 21.47 11.04
C LYS A 30 11.14 21.08 10.14
N ILE A 31 10.94 20.13 9.24
CA ILE A 31 11.92 19.65 8.28
C ILE A 31 11.66 20.35 6.94
N PRO A 32 12.60 21.18 6.44
CA PRO A 32 12.46 21.84 5.15
C PRO A 32 12.30 20.81 4.03
N ASN A 33 11.24 20.96 3.23
CA ASN A 33 10.94 20.04 2.15
C ASN A 33 10.39 20.73 0.91
N ARG A 34 10.46 20.03 -0.24
CA ARG A 34 9.91 20.49 -1.51
C ARG A 34 9.51 19.30 -2.37
N THR A 35 8.33 19.35 -2.97
CA THR A 35 7.84 18.32 -3.89
C THR A 35 8.31 18.58 -5.32
N ILE A 36 8.74 17.51 -6.00
CA ILE A 36 9.18 17.49 -7.40
C ILE A 36 8.12 16.77 -8.23
N GLY A 37 7.58 17.42 -9.22
CA GLY A 37 6.50 16.92 -10.07
C GLY A 37 5.18 17.61 -9.77
N ASP A 38 4.59 18.16 -10.82
CA ASP A 38 3.27 18.80 -10.72
C ASP A 38 2.18 17.72 -10.66
N PRO A 39 1.09 17.96 -9.92
CA PRO A 39 -0.05 17.05 -9.95
C PRO A 39 -0.58 16.97 -11.38
N VAL A 40 -0.67 15.76 -11.89
CA VAL A 40 -1.16 15.50 -13.25
C VAL A 40 -2.22 14.40 -13.12
N TYR A 41 -3.35 14.62 -13.76
CA TYR A 41 -4.47 13.69 -13.69
C TYR A 41 -4.47 12.81 -14.93
N SER A 42 -4.50 11.49 -14.73
CA SER A 42 -4.74 10.52 -15.79
C SER A 42 -5.66 9.42 -15.31
N ASP A 43 -6.41 8.85 -16.23
CA ASP A 43 -7.14 7.62 -15.95
C ASP A 43 -6.14 6.47 -15.80
N THR A 44 -6.46 5.52 -14.92
CA THR A 44 -5.66 4.30 -14.78
C THR A 44 -5.87 3.36 -15.95
N THR A 45 -4.85 2.59 -16.33
CA THR A 45 -5.01 1.47 -17.25
C THR A 45 -6.02 0.47 -16.67
N SER A 46 -6.93 -0.02 -17.50
CA SER A 46 -7.93 -1.00 -17.05
C SER A 46 -7.25 -2.22 -16.41
N GLY A 47 -7.72 -2.62 -15.23
CA GLY A 47 -7.13 -3.71 -14.45
C GLY A 47 -5.80 -3.40 -13.75
N ALA A 48 -5.16 -2.27 -14.06
CA ALA A 48 -3.89 -1.86 -13.46
C ALA A 48 -4.08 -0.82 -12.35
N PHE A 49 -3.01 -0.59 -11.60
CA PHE A 49 -2.96 0.43 -10.55
C PHE A 49 -2.66 1.84 -11.11
N LEU A 50 -1.86 1.92 -12.17
CA LEU A 50 -1.41 3.14 -12.83
C LEU A 50 -1.71 3.08 -14.34
N ASN A 51 -1.57 4.21 -15.01
CA ASN A 51 -1.47 4.27 -16.47
C ASN A 51 0.02 4.23 -16.85
N PHE A 52 0.51 3.08 -17.32
CA PHE A 52 1.94 2.85 -17.49
C PHE A 52 2.64 3.86 -18.42
N ALA A 53 2.01 4.24 -19.52
CA ALA A 53 2.59 5.23 -20.45
C ALA A 53 2.62 6.62 -19.80
N PHE A 54 1.55 7.00 -19.13
CA PHE A 54 1.42 8.30 -18.47
C PHE A 54 2.35 8.40 -17.24
N THR A 55 2.42 7.34 -16.45
CA THR A 55 3.35 7.24 -15.31
C THR A 55 4.80 7.44 -15.75
N ASN A 56 5.22 6.84 -16.88
CA ASN A 56 6.56 7.07 -17.42
C ASN A 56 6.78 8.51 -17.88
N LYS A 57 5.77 9.14 -18.50
CA LYS A 57 5.81 10.56 -18.87
C LYS A 57 5.94 11.45 -17.62
N TYR A 58 5.23 11.12 -16.55
CA TYR A 58 5.31 11.82 -15.27
C TYR A 58 6.71 11.70 -14.65
N LYS A 59 7.23 10.47 -14.54
CA LYS A 59 8.59 10.19 -14.03
C LYS A 59 9.68 10.85 -14.89
N ALA A 60 9.53 10.91 -16.23
CA ALA A 60 10.47 11.61 -17.11
C ALA A 60 10.52 13.13 -16.86
N LYS A 61 9.37 13.76 -16.58
CA LYS A 61 9.31 15.16 -16.16
C LYS A 61 10.00 15.39 -14.81
N GLN A 62 9.84 14.48 -13.87
CA GLN A 62 10.57 14.53 -12.60
C GLN A 62 12.08 14.46 -12.82
N ILE A 63 12.57 13.58 -13.70
CA ILE A 63 14.01 13.51 -14.06
C ILE A 63 14.49 14.85 -14.60
N GLN A 64 13.74 15.49 -15.50
CA GLN A 64 14.08 16.80 -16.03
C GLN A 64 14.18 17.84 -14.91
N GLN A 65 13.16 17.94 -14.06
CA GLN A 65 13.15 18.89 -12.92
C GLN A 65 14.33 18.64 -11.97
N ILE A 66 14.67 17.38 -11.69
CA ILE A 66 15.81 17.02 -10.85
C ILE A 66 17.12 17.48 -11.51
N ALA A 67 17.29 17.27 -12.82
CA ALA A 67 18.48 17.74 -13.55
C ALA A 67 18.60 19.26 -13.51
N ASP A 68 17.49 20.00 -13.64
CA ASP A 68 17.46 21.45 -13.50
C ASP A 68 17.90 21.89 -12.09
N LEU A 69 17.43 21.21 -11.04
CA LEU A 69 17.83 21.51 -9.66
C LEU A 69 19.33 21.33 -9.43
N PHE A 70 19.94 20.28 -9.96
CA PHE A 70 21.39 20.08 -9.88
C PHE A 70 22.15 21.14 -10.70
N SER A 71 21.72 21.40 -11.95
CA SER A 71 22.38 22.37 -12.84
C SER A 71 22.36 23.81 -12.30
N MET A 72 21.28 24.17 -11.59
CA MET A 72 21.12 25.49 -10.96
C MET A 72 21.74 25.56 -9.55
N ASN A 73 22.47 24.55 -9.11
CA ASN A 73 23.06 24.46 -7.77
C ASN A 73 22.04 24.59 -6.62
N ASN A 74 20.80 24.17 -6.82
CA ASN A 74 19.77 24.15 -5.79
C ASN A 74 19.91 22.96 -4.83
N VAL A 75 20.41 21.82 -5.34
CA VAL A 75 20.74 20.64 -4.52
C VAL A 75 22.09 20.85 -3.85
N LYS A 76 22.17 20.52 -2.58
CA LYS A 76 23.40 20.65 -1.77
C LYS A 76 23.83 19.32 -1.20
N ALA A 77 25.11 19.19 -0.89
CA ALA A 77 25.63 18.04 -0.15
C ALA A 77 24.86 17.86 1.16
N GLY A 78 24.44 16.62 1.43
CA GLY A 78 23.60 16.27 2.58
C GLY A 78 22.09 16.46 2.37
N ASP A 79 21.64 16.94 1.22
CA ASP A 79 20.23 16.91 0.86
C ASP A 79 19.73 15.47 0.71
N LYS A 80 18.43 15.24 0.95
CA LYS A 80 17.82 13.93 0.88
C LYS A 80 16.71 13.90 -0.17
N PHE A 81 16.62 12.79 -0.90
CA PHE A 81 15.56 12.55 -1.86
C PHE A 81 14.65 11.44 -1.32
N LEU A 82 13.37 11.73 -1.08
CA LEU A 82 12.36 10.75 -0.73
C LEU A 82 11.58 10.36 -1.99
N VAL A 83 11.90 9.21 -2.57
CA VAL A 83 11.20 8.64 -3.72
C VAL A 83 10.08 7.75 -3.20
N THR A 84 8.83 8.21 -3.31
CA THR A 84 7.69 7.51 -2.70
C THR A 84 7.18 6.32 -3.51
N ASP A 85 7.78 6.05 -4.69
CA ASP A 85 7.67 4.80 -5.43
C ASP A 85 9.06 4.45 -5.98
N ALA A 86 9.74 3.51 -5.32
CA ALA A 86 11.12 3.14 -5.65
C ALA A 86 11.25 2.37 -6.97
N TRP A 87 10.14 1.94 -7.57
CA TRP A 87 10.12 1.43 -8.93
C TRP A 87 10.21 2.61 -9.93
N SER A 88 11.37 3.30 -9.93
CA SER A 88 11.51 4.58 -10.64
C SER A 88 12.93 4.83 -11.18
N PHE A 89 13.00 5.20 -12.46
CA PHE A 89 14.24 5.65 -13.12
C PHE A 89 14.82 6.95 -12.51
N THR A 90 14.04 7.70 -11.73
CA THR A 90 14.53 8.90 -11.03
C THR A 90 15.65 8.56 -10.06
N ILE A 91 15.65 7.37 -9.44
CA ILE A 91 16.66 6.93 -8.47
C ILE A 91 18.05 6.90 -9.10
N THR A 92 18.18 6.21 -10.24
CA THR A 92 19.49 6.14 -10.94
C THR A 92 19.91 7.48 -11.51
N ALA A 93 18.96 8.32 -11.96
CA ALA A 93 19.25 9.67 -12.42
C ALA A 93 19.80 10.57 -11.28
N ILE A 94 19.20 10.50 -10.07
CA ILE A 94 19.68 11.23 -8.90
C ILE A 94 21.09 10.76 -8.53
N ARG A 95 21.30 9.43 -8.44
CA ARG A 95 22.61 8.88 -8.06
C ARG A 95 23.69 9.24 -9.08
N TYR A 96 23.39 9.15 -10.39
CA TYR A 96 24.26 9.56 -11.46
C TYR A 96 24.75 11.00 -11.31
N MET A 97 23.83 11.95 -11.07
CA MET A 97 24.18 13.36 -10.91
C MET A 97 24.94 13.62 -9.60
N SER A 98 24.52 12.98 -8.49
CA SER A 98 25.20 13.07 -7.20
C SER A 98 26.67 12.67 -7.30
N ASP A 99 26.95 11.54 -7.94
CA ASP A 99 28.30 10.97 -8.04
C ASP A 99 29.19 11.79 -8.99
N LEU A 100 28.68 12.13 -10.19
CA LEU A 100 29.50 12.83 -11.19
C LEU A 100 29.72 14.32 -10.87
N LEU A 101 28.73 14.96 -10.24
CA LEU A 101 28.87 16.36 -9.82
C LEU A 101 29.53 16.50 -8.45
N GLN A 102 29.84 15.41 -7.76
CA GLN A 102 30.43 15.39 -6.43
C GLN A 102 29.58 16.14 -5.39
N ILE A 103 28.23 16.02 -5.51
CA ILE A 103 27.25 16.55 -4.57
C ILE A 103 26.61 15.37 -3.85
N PRO A 104 27.18 14.87 -2.75
CA PRO A 104 26.67 13.68 -2.07
C PRO A 104 25.28 13.93 -1.47
N VAL A 105 24.30 13.13 -1.88
CA VAL A 105 22.92 13.14 -1.36
C VAL A 105 22.52 11.77 -0.83
N GLU A 106 21.53 11.72 0.07
CA GLU A 106 20.89 10.47 0.49
C GLU A 106 19.62 10.20 -0.33
N ILE A 107 19.42 8.95 -0.73
CA ILE A 107 18.22 8.50 -1.47
C ILE A 107 17.45 7.51 -0.63
N HIS A 108 16.19 7.84 -0.36
CA HIS A 108 15.23 7.07 0.41
C HIS A 108 14.13 6.58 -0.53
N GLY A 109 14.00 5.26 -0.71
CA GLY A 109 13.00 4.67 -1.61
C GLY A 109 11.92 3.89 -0.86
N ILE A 110 10.64 4.11 -1.18
CA ILE A 110 9.51 3.31 -0.66
C ILE A 110 9.09 2.32 -1.74
N TRP A 111 9.13 1.03 -1.42
CA TRP A 111 8.74 -0.05 -2.32
C TRP A 111 7.28 -0.45 -2.13
N HIS A 112 6.54 -0.65 -3.24
CA HIS A 112 5.14 -1.05 -3.26
C HIS A 112 4.94 -2.37 -3.99
N ALA A 113 5.41 -2.44 -5.23
CA ALA A 113 5.27 -3.52 -6.17
C ALA A 113 6.48 -3.55 -7.09
N GLY A 114 6.64 -4.59 -7.88
CA GLY A 114 7.73 -4.71 -8.83
C GLY A 114 7.77 -6.06 -9.51
N HIS A 115 8.69 -6.20 -10.45
CA HIS A 115 8.92 -7.47 -11.17
C HIS A 115 9.42 -8.58 -10.23
N TYR A 116 10.11 -8.23 -9.14
CA TYR A 116 10.53 -9.18 -8.09
C TYR A 116 9.37 -9.97 -7.47
N ASP A 117 8.14 -9.49 -7.63
CA ASP A 117 6.93 -10.14 -7.13
C ASP A 117 6.22 -10.85 -8.30
N PRO A 118 6.27 -12.19 -8.37
CA PRO A 118 5.70 -12.95 -9.49
C PRO A 118 4.17 -12.85 -9.57
N SER A 119 3.52 -12.39 -8.51
CA SER A 119 2.06 -12.21 -8.46
C SER A 119 1.63 -10.77 -8.78
N ASP A 120 2.58 -9.84 -8.93
CA ASP A 120 2.30 -8.47 -9.39
C ASP A 120 2.22 -8.42 -10.92
N ILE A 121 1.47 -7.44 -11.45
CA ILE A 121 1.33 -7.23 -12.90
C ILE A 121 2.70 -7.01 -13.58
N LEU A 122 3.65 -6.39 -12.87
CA LEU A 122 5.01 -6.19 -13.39
C LEU A 122 5.76 -7.52 -13.45
N GLY A 123 5.63 -8.37 -12.42
CA GLY A 123 6.22 -9.72 -12.41
C GLY A 123 5.64 -10.64 -13.47
N MET A 124 4.34 -10.52 -13.75
CA MET A 124 3.68 -11.35 -14.77
C MET A 124 3.99 -10.94 -16.22
N HIS A 125 4.26 -9.65 -16.49
CA HIS A 125 4.32 -9.15 -17.86
C HIS A 125 5.69 -8.60 -18.29
N MET A 126 6.60 -8.33 -17.35
CA MET A 126 7.93 -7.83 -17.70
C MET A 126 8.92 -9.00 -17.87
N GLY A 127 9.93 -8.79 -18.71
CA GLY A 127 11.02 -9.74 -18.87
C GLY A 127 12.10 -9.64 -17.81
N ASP A 128 13.00 -10.62 -17.76
CA ASP A 128 14.07 -10.75 -16.76
C ASP A 128 15.04 -9.55 -16.67
N TRP A 129 15.08 -8.69 -17.69
CA TRP A 129 15.87 -7.45 -17.63
C TRP A 129 15.48 -6.55 -16.45
N ALA A 130 14.22 -6.62 -16.00
CA ALA A 130 13.71 -5.82 -14.88
C ALA A 130 14.39 -6.17 -13.55
N VAL A 131 14.80 -7.42 -13.35
CA VAL A 131 15.57 -7.87 -12.17
C VAL A 131 16.83 -7.02 -11.97
N ASN A 132 17.61 -6.84 -13.03
CA ASN A 132 18.85 -6.05 -12.97
C ASN A 132 18.54 -4.58 -12.66
N GLN A 133 17.45 -4.05 -13.19
CA GLN A 133 17.04 -2.67 -12.94
C GLN A 133 16.60 -2.47 -11.49
N GLU A 134 15.84 -3.40 -10.93
CA GLU A 134 15.40 -3.35 -9.51
C GLU A 134 16.59 -3.47 -8.55
N ILE A 135 17.55 -4.34 -8.84
CA ILE A 135 18.81 -4.43 -8.10
C ILE A 135 19.59 -3.11 -8.17
N ALA A 136 19.65 -2.47 -9.36
CA ALA A 136 20.31 -1.19 -9.52
C ALA A 136 19.63 -0.08 -8.70
N TRP A 137 18.31 0.02 -8.70
CA TRP A 137 17.57 0.99 -7.89
C TRP A 137 17.77 0.76 -6.40
N TYR A 138 17.67 -0.50 -5.95
CA TYR A 138 17.90 -0.87 -4.56
C TYR A 138 19.29 -0.46 -4.08
N ASN A 139 20.32 -0.76 -4.88
CA ASN A 139 21.71 -0.42 -4.54
C ASN A 139 21.98 1.08 -4.56
N ALA A 140 21.34 1.83 -5.48
CA ALA A 140 21.46 3.28 -5.58
C ALA A 140 20.76 4.02 -4.41
N CYS A 141 19.77 3.42 -3.77
CA CYS A 141 19.19 3.95 -2.53
C CYS A 141 20.14 3.74 -1.34
N ASP A 142 20.16 4.68 -0.41
CA ASP A 142 20.79 4.54 0.90
C ASP A 142 19.88 3.81 1.89
N TYR A 143 18.56 4.02 1.75
CA TYR A 143 17.52 3.37 2.55
C TYR A 143 16.37 2.91 1.67
N ASN A 144 15.95 1.65 1.84
CA ASN A 144 14.84 1.03 1.14
C ASN A 144 13.75 0.64 2.14
N TYR A 145 12.55 1.21 2.00
CA TYR A 145 11.45 1.04 2.94
C TYR A 145 10.38 0.10 2.40
N PHE A 146 9.97 -0.84 3.25
CA PHE A 146 8.92 -1.81 2.97
C PHE A 146 7.82 -1.70 4.02
N ALA A 147 6.58 -1.91 3.59
CA ALA A 147 5.42 -1.83 4.47
C ALA A 147 5.41 -2.95 5.52
N THR A 148 5.76 -4.18 5.11
CA THR A 148 5.65 -5.42 5.89
C THR A 148 6.94 -6.22 5.85
N GLU A 149 7.15 -7.11 6.82
CA GLU A 149 8.26 -8.08 6.80
C GLU A 149 8.10 -9.06 5.63
N PHE A 150 6.86 -9.50 5.35
CA PHE A 150 6.56 -10.35 4.21
C PHE A 150 7.10 -9.75 2.91
N HIS A 151 6.72 -8.51 2.62
CA HIS A 151 7.13 -7.81 1.40
C HIS A 151 8.66 -7.64 1.34
N LYS A 152 9.28 -7.19 2.43
CA LYS A 152 10.74 -7.04 2.54
C LYS A 152 11.48 -8.35 2.26
N ASN A 153 11.03 -9.44 2.90
CA ASN A 153 11.69 -10.73 2.78
C ASN A 153 11.52 -11.34 1.38
N MET A 154 10.35 -11.16 0.76
CA MET A 154 10.11 -11.56 -0.62
C MET A 154 11.05 -10.81 -1.57
N PHE A 155 11.18 -9.50 -1.43
CA PHE A 155 12.09 -8.67 -2.23
C PHE A 155 13.54 -9.14 -2.12
N ILE A 156 14.05 -9.28 -0.88
CA ILE A 156 15.43 -9.72 -0.62
C ILE A 156 15.68 -11.11 -1.22
N LYS A 157 14.75 -12.03 -0.99
CA LYS A 157 14.86 -13.42 -1.48
C LYS A 157 14.89 -13.49 -3.00
N ASN A 158 13.97 -12.80 -3.66
CA ASN A 158 13.77 -12.92 -5.11
C ASN A 158 14.82 -12.17 -5.93
N LEU A 159 15.38 -11.09 -5.38
CA LEU A 159 16.46 -10.34 -6.04
C LEU A 159 17.87 -10.72 -5.56
N GLY A 160 18.01 -11.48 -4.48
CA GLY A 160 19.31 -11.86 -3.93
C GLY A 160 20.15 -10.69 -3.42
N VAL A 161 19.52 -9.59 -2.98
CA VAL A 161 20.21 -8.38 -2.54
C VAL A 161 20.62 -8.44 -1.06
N ASN A 162 21.65 -7.64 -0.69
CA ASN A 162 22.06 -7.51 0.70
C ASN A 162 20.95 -6.84 1.53
N PRO A 163 20.48 -7.44 2.65
CA PRO A 163 19.39 -6.91 3.46
C PRO A 163 19.71 -5.63 4.26
N ASP A 164 20.97 -5.21 4.36
CA ASP A 164 21.40 -4.13 5.27
C ASP A 164 20.71 -2.78 4.99
N LYS A 165 20.30 -2.54 3.75
CA LYS A 165 19.58 -1.33 3.34
C LYS A 165 18.06 -1.49 3.35
N ALA A 166 17.53 -2.67 3.65
CA ALA A 166 16.10 -2.97 3.63
C ALA A 166 15.47 -2.78 5.02
N ILE A 167 14.52 -1.88 5.13
CA ILE A 167 13.91 -1.50 6.41
C ILE A 167 12.40 -1.73 6.35
N ARG A 168 11.86 -2.51 7.28
CA ARG A 168 10.41 -2.55 7.50
C ARG A 168 10.01 -1.29 8.28
N SER A 169 9.28 -0.39 7.66
CA SER A 169 8.92 0.92 8.21
C SER A 169 7.43 1.14 8.42
N GLY A 170 6.57 0.27 7.89
CA GLY A 170 5.20 0.66 7.62
C GLY A 170 5.13 1.70 6.50
N GLN A 171 3.97 2.31 6.32
CA GLN A 171 3.74 3.35 5.30
C GLN A 171 3.04 4.59 5.90
N PRO A 172 3.19 5.81 5.31
CA PRO A 172 2.66 7.06 5.87
C PRO A 172 1.14 7.20 5.62
N HIS A 173 0.33 6.37 6.27
CA HIS A 173 -1.13 6.37 6.17
C HIS A 173 -1.84 7.04 7.36
N SER A 174 -1.12 7.70 8.25
CA SER A 174 -1.70 8.30 9.48
C SER A 174 -2.85 9.28 9.20
N GLN A 175 -2.84 9.96 8.06
CA GLN A 175 -3.88 10.92 7.68
C GLN A 175 -5.22 10.27 7.31
N ILE A 176 -5.22 8.96 7.03
CA ILE A 176 -6.45 8.18 6.79
C ILE A 176 -7.20 7.96 8.11
N LEU A 177 -6.49 7.96 9.22
CA LEU A 177 -7.03 7.59 10.54
C LEU A 177 -8.15 8.52 11.01
N LEU A 178 -7.97 9.83 10.92
CA LEU A 178 -8.94 10.79 11.44
C LEU A 178 -10.34 10.65 10.82
N PRO A 179 -10.51 10.59 9.49
CA PRO A 179 -11.81 10.39 8.88
C PRO A 179 -12.46 9.07 9.27
N LEU A 180 -11.68 7.98 9.37
CA LEU A 180 -12.19 6.63 9.63
C LEU A 180 -12.58 6.42 11.09
N VAL A 181 -11.82 6.97 12.04
CA VAL A 181 -12.14 6.88 13.47
C VAL A 181 -13.50 7.52 13.77
N ASN A 182 -13.86 8.60 13.09
CA ASN A 182 -15.17 9.22 13.23
C ASN A 182 -16.33 8.34 12.73
N LYS A 183 -16.06 7.28 11.95
CA LYS A 183 -17.06 6.35 11.42
C LYS A 183 -17.28 5.12 12.30
N ILE A 184 -16.48 4.91 13.35
CA ILE A 184 -16.58 3.71 14.22
C ILE A 184 -17.96 3.60 14.87
N ASN A 185 -18.54 4.74 15.24
CA ASN A 185 -19.81 4.81 16.00
C ASN A 185 -21.06 4.84 15.11
N LEU A 186 -20.93 4.62 13.80
CA LEU A 186 -22.10 4.46 12.94
C LEU A 186 -22.82 3.15 13.25
N ASP A 187 -24.15 3.14 13.08
CA ASP A 187 -24.96 1.95 13.31
C ASP A 187 -24.50 0.80 12.41
N LYS A 188 -24.03 -0.27 13.04
CA LYS A 188 -23.50 -1.43 12.35
C LYS A 188 -24.61 -2.30 11.77
N GLN A 189 -24.47 -2.63 10.51
CA GLN A 189 -25.39 -3.48 9.75
C GLN A 189 -24.73 -4.82 9.42
N ASP A 190 -25.53 -5.86 9.22
CA ASP A 190 -25.08 -7.22 8.87
C ASP A 190 -24.56 -7.28 7.41
N ILE A 191 -23.67 -6.37 7.09
CA ILE A 191 -23.07 -6.21 5.76
C ILE A 191 -21.64 -6.74 5.75
N VAL A 192 -21.31 -7.50 4.72
CA VAL A 192 -19.96 -7.90 4.34
C VAL A 192 -19.47 -7.01 3.20
N MET A 193 -18.42 -6.22 3.44
CA MET A 193 -17.79 -5.40 2.41
C MET A 193 -16.65 -6.16 1.72
N TRP A 194 -16.61 -6.10 0.39
CA TRP A 194 -15.49 -6.56 -0.41
C TRP A 194 -14.89 -5.37 -1.17
N PRO A 195 -13.74 -4.83 -0.70
CA PRO A 195 -13.19 -3.55 -1.18
C PRO A 195 -12.12 -3.69 -2.26
N HIS A 196 -12.09 -4.80 -2.97
CA HIS A 196 -11.01 -5.11 -3.91
C HIS A 196 -11.38 -4.74 -5.35
N ARG A 197 -10.33 -4.59 -6.18
CA ARG A 197 -10.47 -4.51 -7.63
C ARG A 197 -11.00 -5.84 -8.18
N TYR A 198 -11.76 -5.77 -9.26
CA TYR A 198 -12.17 -6.95 -10.01
C TYR A 198 -10.97 -7.47 -10.82
N ASN A 199 -10.15 -8.31 -10.19
CA ASN A 199 -8.98 -8.89 -10.78
C ASN A 199 -8.81 -10.34 -10.30
N GLU A 200 -8.18 -11.19 -11.10
CA GLU A 200 -8.05 -12.63 -10.84
C GLU A 200 -7.37 -12.92 -9.48
N ASP A 201 -6.33 -12.16 -9.12
CA ASP A 201 -5.65 -12.28 -7.83
C ASP A 201 -6.54 -11.97 -6.60
N LYS A 202 -7.71 -11.35 -6.81
CA LYS A 202 -8.70 -11.03 -5.76
C LYS A 202 -9.87 -12.01 -5.72
N GLN A 203 -9.94 -12.96 -6.65
CA GLN A 203 -10.93 -14.05 -6.72
C GLN A 203 -12.38 -13.54 -6.61
N PRO A 204 -12.86 -12.70 -7.56
CA PRO A 204 -14.20 -12.12 -7.50
C PRO A 204 -15.31 -13.18 -7.55
N GLU A 205 -15.07 -14.34 -8.14
CA GLU A 205 -16.01 -15.45 -8.21
C GLU A 205 -16.38 -16.00 -6.82
N ILE A 206 -15.45 -15.97 -5.87
CA ILE A 206 -15.70 -16.39 -4.48
C ILE A 206 -16.67 -15.41 -3.80
N ILE A 207 -16.42 -14.11 -3.91
CA ILE A 207 -17.31 -13.13 -3.25
C ILE A 207 -18.69 -13.07 -3.93
N GLU A 208 -18.77 -13.30 -5.23
CA GLU A 208 -20.05 -13.39 -5.93
C GLU A 208 -20.87 -14.60 -5.50
N ASP A 209 -20.22 -15.69 -5.14
CA ASP A 209 -20.90 -16.86 -4.58
C ASP A 209 -21.32 -16.61 -3.13
N ILE A 210 -20.46 -16.03 -2.29
CA ILE A 210 -20.81 -15.61 -0.92
C ILE A 210 -22.02 -14.67 -0.90
N ALA A 211 -22.13 -13.79 -1.92
CA ALA A 211 -23.25 -12.85 -2.05
C ALA A 211 -24.62 -13.53 -2.28
N LYS A 212 -24.67 -14.81 -2.59
CA LYS A 212 -25.92 -15.58 -2.64
C LYS A 212 -26.44 -15.97 -1.26
N HIS A 213 -25.59 -15.91 -0.24
CA HIS A 213 -25.85 -16.38 1.12
C HIS A 213 -25.89 -15.23 2.16
N LEU A 214 -25.14 -14.15 1.92
CA LEU A 214 -24.96 -13.02 2.84
C LEU A 214 -25.21 -11.68 2.12
N ASP A 215 -25.49 -10.61 2.88
CA ASP A 215 -25.57 -9.25 2.32
C ASP A 215 -24.17 -8.71 2.04
N VAL A 216 -23.73 -8.85 0.80
CA VAL A 216 -22.39 -8.44 0.34
C VAL A 216 -22.48 -7.13 -0.43
N ARG A 217 -21.55 -6.20 -0.13
CA ARG A 217 -21.34 -4.98 -0.91
C ARG A 217 -19.98 -5.04 -1.63
N ILE A 218 -20.02 -5.14 -2.95
CA ILE A 218 -18.85 -5.14 -3.83
C ILE A 218 -18.61 -3.69 -4.26
N THR A 219 -17.61 -3.03 -3.67
CA THR A 219 -17.40 -1.58 -3.83
C THR A 219 -17.12 -1.16 -5.28
N GLN A 220 -16.46 -2.01 -6.05
CA GLN A 220 -16.18 -1.77 -7.48
C GLN A 220 -17.46 -1.60 -8.34
N LYS A 221 -18.59 -2.23 -7.92
CA LYS A 221 -19.86 -2.15 -8.63
C LYS A 221 -20.69 -0.92 -8.22
N MET A 222 -20.23 -0.13 -7.23
CA MET A 222 -21.07 0.91 -6.60
C MET A 222 -20.71 2.34 -7.00
N ASN A 223 -19.57 2.55 -7.66
CA ASN A 223 -19.09 3.87 -8.09
C ASN A 223 -19.17 4.95 -6.99
N LEU A 224 -18.64 4.63 -5.81
CA LEU A 224 -18.72 5.48 -4.62
C LEU A 224 -17.71 6.64 -4.67
N THR A 225 -18.12 7.80 -4.17
CA THR A 225 -17.14 8.82 -3.75
C THR A 225 -16.34 8.32 -2.56
N LYS A 226 -15.18 8.95 -2.26
CA LYS A 226 -14.36 8.54 -1.12
C LYS A 226 -15.11 8.66 0.21
N ASP A 227 -15.91 9.70 0.39
CA ASP A 227 -16.71 9.90 1.61
C ASP A 227 -17.81 8.84 1.74
N ALA A 228 -18.56 8.55 0.66
CA ALA A 228 -19.56 7.50 0.66
C ALA A 228 -18.95 6.11 0.90
N TYR A 229 -17.75 5.86 0.38
CA TYR A 229 -16.99 4.64 0.66
C TYR A 229 -16.64 4.54 2.15
N TYR A 230 -16.17 5.63 2.78
CA TYR A 230 -15.85 5.65 4.20
C TYR A 230 -17.09 5.50 5.08
N ASP A 231 -18.22 6.10 4.72
CA ASP A 231 -19.49 5.90 5.41
C ASP A 231 -19.93 4.43 5.38
N MET A 232 -19.81 3.80 4.21
CA MET A 232 -20.14 2.38 4.06
C MET A 232 -19.20 1.48 4.87
N LEU A 233 -17.89 1.77 4.92
CA LEU A 233 -16.96 1.06 5.82
C LEU A 233 -17.40 1.17 7.27
N GLY A 234 -17.87 2.37 7.69
CA GLY A 234 -18.35 2.62 9.05
C GLY A 234 -19.63 1.87 9.40
N THR A 235 -20.51 1.58 8.43
CA THR A 235 -21.76 0.85 8.65
C THR A 235 -21.61 -0.67 8.56
N ALA A 236 -20.62 -1.20 7.87
CA ALA A 236 -20.41 -2.63 7.74
C ALA A 236 -19.89 -3.27 9.04
N LYS A 237 -20.37 -4.45 9.39
CA LYS A 237 -19.81 -5.28 10.46
C LYS A 237 -18.52 -5.98 10.04
N VAL A 238 -18.42 -6.37 8.77
CA VAL A 238 -17.34 -7.23 8.28
C VAL A 238 -16.72 -6.67 7.00
N MET A 239 -15.39 -6.76 6.93
CA MET A 239 -14.62 -6.64 5.71
C MET A 239 -14.08 -8.01 5.34
N PHE A 240 -14.22 -8.43 4.09
CA PHE A 240 -13.75 -9.73 3.63
C PHE A 240 -12.72 -9.63 2.52
N SER A 241 -11.70 -10.46 2.59
CA SER A 241 -10.70 -10.65 1.54
C SER A 241 -10.42 -12.13 1.31
N CYS A 242 -10.34 -12.54 0.05
CA CYS A 242 -9.82 -13.84 -0.38
C CYS A 242 -8.60 -13.68 -1.31
N SER A 243 -7.90 -12.54 -1.22
CA SER A 243 -6.78 -12.21 -2.09
C SER A 243 -5.67 -13.27 -2.07
N LEU A 244 -5.23 -13.69 -3.26
CA LEU A 244 -4.07 -14.59 -3.44
C LEU A 244 -2.76 -13.83 -3.26
N HIS A 245 -2.78 -12.53 -3.51
CA HIS A 245 -1.63 -11.66 -3.43
C HIS A 245 -1.95 -10.34 -2.71
N GLU A 246 -1.13 -9.99 -1.69
CA GLU A 246 -1.26 -8.73 -0.96
C GLU A 246 0.03 -8.36 -0.22
N ASN A 247 0.58 -7.19 -0.49
CA ASN A 247 1.78 -6.68 0.18
C ASN A 247 1.47 -5.84 1.44
N LEU A 248 0.28 -5.20 1.51
CA LEU A 248 -0.16 -4.43 2.67
C LEU A 248 -1.67 -4.51 2.92
N GLY A 249 -2.51 -4.39 1.87
CA GLY A 249 -3.96 -4.46 2.02
C GLY A 249 -4.57 -3.20 2.64
N ILE A 250 -4.32 -2.03 2.05
CA ILE A 250 -4.78 -0.74 2.58
C ILE A 250 -6.29 -0.71 2.82
N SER A 251 -7.09 -1.25 1.90
CA SER A 251 -8.55 -1.26 2.03
C SER A 251 -9.05 -2.07 3.24
N MET A 252 -8.36 -3.18 3.56
CA MET A 252 -8.68 -3.96 4.76
C MET A 252 -8.30 -3.22 6.04
N MET A 253 -7.20 -2.47 6.03
CA MET A 253 -6.85 -1.57 7.13
C MET A 253 -7.88 -0.44 7.28
N GLU A 254 -8.31 0.20 6.18
CA GLU A 254 -9.33 1.25 6.20
C GLU A 254 -10.62 0.74 6.86
N GLY A 255 -11.11 -0.45 6.48
CA GLY A 255 -12.29 -1.05 7.08
C GLY A 255 -12.15 -1.34 8.57
N CYS A 256 -11.00 -1.91 8.97
CA CYS A 256 -10.70 -2.16 10.37
C CYS A 256 -10.68 -0.85 11.19
N MET A 257 -10.11 0.23 10.64
CA MET A 257 -10.09 1.55 11.28
C MET A 257 -11.48 2.16 11.40
N ALA A 258 -12.39 1.88 10.45
CA ALA A 258 -13.80 2.29 10.51
C ALA A 258 -14.68 1.38 11.41
N GLY A 259 -14.09 0.39 12.07
CA GLY A 259 -14.76 -0.50 13.02
C GLY A 259 -15.38 -1.76 12.39
N ALA A 260 -15.07 -2.10 11.14
CA ALA A 260 -15.46 -3.39 10.57
C ALA A 260 -14.45 -4.48 10.94
N ILE A 261 -14.92 -5.69 11.23
CA ILE A 261 -14.06 -6.85 11.53
C ILE A 261 -13.40 -7.30 10.24
N PRO A 262 -12.06 -7.28 10.15
CA PRO A 262 -11.35 -7.78 8.98
C PRO A 262 -11.33 -9.31 8.98
N ILE A 263 -11.82 -9.93 7.92
CA ILE A 263 -11.73 -11.38 7.69
C ILE A 263 -10.79 -11.59 6.50
N VAL A 264 -9.63 -12.18 6.76
CA VAL A 264 -8.55 -12.34 5.77
C VAL A 264 -7.99 -13.77 5.78
N PRO A 265 -7.45 -14.26 4.66
CA PRO A 265 -6.76 -15.55 4.64
C PRO A 265 -5.40 -15.44 5.38
N ASP A 266 -4.99 -16.50 6.08
CA ASP A 266 -3.68 -16.56 6.73
C ASP A 266 -2.56 -16.79 5.69
N ARG A 267 -2.30 -15.78 4.86
CA ARG A 267 -1.25 -15.77 3.83
C ARG A 267 -0.75 -14.35 3.55
N CYS A 268 0.36 -14.27 2.83
CA CYS A 268 1.01 -13.01 2.45
C CYS A 268 1.22 -12.08 3.66
N SER A 269 1.06 -10.77 3.47
CA SER A 269 1.17 -9.78 4.55
C SER A 269 0.13 -9.97 5.64
N TYR A 270 -1.02 -10.53 5.33
CA TYR A 270 -2.09 -10.72 6.30
C TYR A 270 -1.69 -11.65 7.45
N SER A 271 -0.80 -12.63 7.21
CA SER A 271 -0.31 -13.53 8.24
C SER A 271 0.35 -12.80 9.42
N GLU A 272 1.10 -11.74 9.14
CA GLU A 272 1.79 -10.95 10.16
C GLU A 272 0.97 -9.75 10.68
N MET A 273 -0.03 -9.29 9.89
CA MET A 273 -0.75 -8.05 10.18
C MET A 273 -1.96 -8.26 11.10
N TYR A 274 -2.64 -9.40 10.99
CA TYR A 274 -3.92 -9.60 11.64
C TYR A 274 -3.88 -10.67 12.74
N LEU A 275 -4.69 -10.46 13.78
CA LEU A 275 -4.88 -11.41 14.87
C LEU A 275 -5.47 -12.72 14.36
N LYS A 276 -5.22 -13.83 15.07
CA LYS A 276 -5.71 -15.15 14.71
C LYS A 276 -7.25 -15.18 14.59
N ASP A 277 -7.95 -14.43 15.44
CA ASP A 277 -9.42 -14.37 15.44
C ASP A 277 -10.03 -13.84 14.13
N PHE A 278 -9.22 -13.15 13.32
CA PHE A 278 -9.64 -12.52 12.07
C PHE A 278 -9.08 -13.21 10.83
N LYS A 279 -8.31 -14.27 11.01
CA LYS A 279 -7.70 -15.04 9.93
C LYS A 279 -8.36 -16.41 9.79
N TYR A 280 -8.72 -16.75 8.56
CA TYR A 280 -9.14 -18.12 8.23
C TYR A 280 -7.98 -18.87 7.52
N PRO A 281 -8.00 -20.22 7.53
CA PRO A 281 -6.96 -21.03 6.89
C PRO A 281 -6.78 -20.69 5.41
N SER A 282 -5.53 -20.49 4.99
CA SER A 282 -5.18 -20.08 3.63
C SER A 282 -5.73 -21.04 2.56
N GLU A 283 -5.75 -22.34 2.85
CA GLU A 283 -6.23 -23.39 1.95
C GLU A 283 -7.71 -23.27 1.60
N TRP A 284 -8.54 -22.64 2.43
CA TRP A 284 -9.98 -22.49 2.16
C TRP A 284 -10.28 -21.67 0.90
N THR A 285 -9.37 -20.77 0.52
CA THR A 285 -9.57 -19.88 -0.64
C THR A 285 -8.31 -19.74 -1.50
N ASN A 286 -7.43 -20.74 -1.53
CA ASN A 286 -6.25 -20.70 -2.42
C ASN A 286 -6.60 -21.03 -3.89
N SER A 287 -7.82 -21.49 -4.14
CA SER A 287 -8.45 -21.65 -5.44
C SER A 287 -9.97 -21.72 -5.29
N TYR A 288 -10.70 -21.50 -6.39
CA TYR A 288 -12.16 -21.65 -6.38
C TYR A 288 -12.60 -23.07 -6.03
N VAL A 289 -11.86 -24.09 -6.45
CA VAL A 289 -12.16 -25.49 -6.11
C VAL A 289 -12.07 -25.72 -4.60
N ASN A 290 -11.02 -25.21 -3.96
CA ASN A 290 -10.87 -25.33 -2.51
C ASN A 290 -11.92 -24.51 -1.76
N TYR A 291 -12.30 -23.36 -2.29
CA TYR A 291 -13.42 -22.59 -1.73
C TYR A 291 -14.72 -23.41 -1.72
N ILE A 292 -15.06 -24.09 -2.81
CA ILE A 292 -16.28 -24.93 -2.85
C ILE A 292 -16.23 -26.05 -1.81
N ILE A 293 -15.05 -26.64 -1.57
CA ILE A 293 -14.88 -27.69 -0.54
C ILE A 293 -15.12 -27.11 0.87
N HIS A 294 -14.65 -25.89 1.13
CA HIS A 294 -14.68 -25.24 2.45
C HIS A 294 -15.73 -24.12 2.55
N GLN A 295 -16.68 -24.07 1.63
CA GLN A 295 -17.70 -23.01 1.58
C GLN A 295 -18.48 -22.90 2.90
N GLY A 296 -18.91 -24.05 3.46
CA GLY A 296 -19.66 -24.09 4.70
C GLY A 296 -18.87 -23.49 5.87
N GLU A 297 -17.64 -23.96 6.07
CA GLU A 297 -16.77 -23.47 7.16
C GLU A 297 -16.47 -21.96 7.02
N LEU A 298 -16.25 -21.47 5.78
CA LEU A 298 -16.00 -20.06 5.55
C LEU A 298 -17.25 -19.20 5.80
N LEU A 299 -18.41 -19.64 5.35
CA LEU A 299 -19.68 -18.95 5.62
C LEU A 299 -20.00 -18.92 7.12
N ASP A 300 -19.79 -20.02 7.84
CA ASP A 300 -19.96 -20.08 9.30
C ASP A 300 -18.98 -19.13 10.02
N PHE A 301 -17.73 -19.07 9.55
CA PHE A 301 -16.72 -18.16 10.09
C PHE A 301 -17.14 -16.68 9.90
N ILE A 302 -17.65 -16.31 8.73
CA ILE A 302 -18.12 -14.94 8.46
C ILE A 302 -19.37 -14.65 9.29
N GLN A 303 -20.33 -15.57 9.31
CA GLN A 303 -21.60 -15.42 10.05
C GLN A 303 -21.36 -15.27 11.56
N ASP A 304 -20.40 -16.01 12.14
CA ASP A 304 -19.99 -15.84 13.54
C ASP A 304 -19.55 -14.39 13.83
N LYS A 305 -18.75 -13.78 12.93
CA LYS A 305 -18.31 -12.39 13.12
C LYS A 305 -19.46 -11.36 12.99
N ILE A 306 -20.47 -11.67 12.19
CA ILE A 306 -21.66 -10.82 12.04
C ILE A 306 -22.53 -10.91 13.29
N VAL A 307 -22.92 -12.14 13.69
CA VAL A 307 -23.86 -12.40 14.81
C VAL A 307 -23.24 -12.03 16.15
N ASN A 308 -21.98 -12.37 16.35
CA ASN A 308 -21.25 -12.14 17.58
C ASN A 308 -20.37 -10.87 17.53
N TYR A 309 -20.71 -9.90 16.71
CA TYR A 309 -19.92 -8.68 16.47
C TYR A 309 -19.42 -8.02 17.77
N GLU A 310 -20.28 -7.89 18.76
CA GLU A 310 -19.95 -7.26 20.05
C GLU A 310 -18.86 -8.02 20.84
N LYS A 311 -18.79 -9.34 20.70
CA LYS A 311 -17.75 -10.15 21.36
C LYS A 311 -16.34 -9.85 20.83
N TYR A 312 -16.26 -9.37 19.60
CA TYR A 312 -14.95 -9.11 18.94
C TYR A 312 -14.47 -7.67 19.11
N GLN A 313 -15.23 -6.78 19.79
CA GLN A 313 -14.87 -5.37 19.90
C GLN A 313 -13.51 -5.13 20.56
N TYR A 314 -13.21 -5.86 21.64
CA TYR A 314 -11.90 -5.77 22.28
C TYR A 314 -10.76 -6.22 21.36
N ALA A 315 -10.92 -7.37 20.68
CA ALA A 315 -9.93 -7.85 19.73
C ALA A 315 -9.75 -6.88 18.54
N LEU A 316 -10.85 -6.27 18.09
CA LEU A 316 -10.84 -5.28 17.02
C LEU A 316 -10.08 -3.99 17.44
N GLU A 317 -10.25 -3.55 18.68
CA GLU A 317 -9.49 -2.42 19.24
C GLU A 317 -7.99 -2.71 19.30
N VAL A 318 -7.61 -3.88 19.80
CA VAL A 318 -6.21 -4.34 19.78
C VAL A 318 -5.67 -4.40 18.36
N GLN A 319 -6.46 -4.94 17.42
CA GLN A 319 -6.07 -5.01 16.01
C GLN A 319 -5.82 -3.62 15.41
N ARG A 320 -6.68 -2.64 15.68
CA ARG A 320 -6.49 -1.25 15.24
C ARG A 320 -5.18 -0.67 15.77
N GLY A 321 -4.90 -0.89 17.08
CA GLY A 321 -3.64 -0.48 17.69
C GLY A 321 -2.41 -1.04 16.95
N ILE A 322 -2.42 -2.35 16.64
CA ILE A 322 -1.33 -3.00 15.88
C ILE A 322 -1.16 -2.38 14.49
N LEU A 323 -2.26 -2.14 13.77
CA LEU A 323 -2.21 -1.56 12.42
C LEU A 323 -1.62 -0.14 12.45
N VAL A 324 -2.09 0.68 13.38
CA VAL A 324 -1.60 2.07 13.54
C VAL A 324 -0.12 2.09 13.87
N GLU A 325 0.30 1.32 14.88
CA GLU A 325 1.67 1.34 15.38
C GLU A 325 2.66 0.80 14.36
N LYS A 326 2.32 -0.31 13.70
CA LYS A 326 3.28 -1.07 12.91
C LYS A 326 3.22 -0.83 11.41
N TYR A 327 2.02 -0.57 10.85
CA TYR A 327 1.81 -0.59 9.40
C TYR A 327 1.36 0.75 8.81
N MET A 328 0.63 1.56 9.59
CA MET A 328 0.14 2.87 9.15
C MET A 328 1.04 4.04 9.60
N ASN A 329 2.07 3.76 10.40
CA ASN A 329 3.01 4.73 10.93
C ASN A 329 4.38 4.54 10.26
N ALA A 330 4.83 5.55 9.52
CA ALA A 330 6.16 5.58 8.90
C ALA A 330 7.22 6.26 9.79
N GLY A 331 7.08 6.18 11.11
CA GLY A 331 7.97 6.86 12.07
C GLY A 331 9.46 6.53 11.90
N ILE A 332 9.78 5.28 11.54
CA ILE A 332 11.16 4.87 11.24
C ILE A 332 11.71 5.63 10.03
N MET A 333 10.92 5.72 8.95
CA MET A 333 11.30 6.48 7.75
C MET A 333 11.49 7.96 8.09
N TYR A 334 10.52 8.59 8.75
CA TYR A 334 10.63 10.00 9.14
C TYR A 334 11.82 10.27 10.07
N SER A 335 12.12 9.34 10.99
CA SER A 335 13.29 9.49 11.87
C SER A 335 14.63 9.45 11.12
N LYS A 336 14.71 8.69 10.02
CA LYS A 336 15.89 8.67 9.14
C LYS A 336 15.98 9.95 8.30
N LEU A 337 14.85 10.45 7.84
CA LEU A 337 14.80 11.72 7.10
C LEU A 337 15.19 12.92 7.99
N ALA A 338 14.88 12.88 9.29
CA ALA A 338 15.16 13.95 10.23
C ALA A 338 16.63 14.06 10.68
N ARG A 339 17.42 13.02 10.51
CA ARG A 339 18.85 12.98 10.88
C ARG A 339 19.72 13.62 9.82
#